data_09bdf0fbff255ab8f5103c1f4104d0aa
#
_entry.id   09bdf0fbff255ab8f5103c1f4104d0aa
#
_cell.length_a   1.000
_cell.length_b   1.000
_cell.length_c   1.000
_cell.angle_alpha   90.00
_cell.angle_beta   90.00
_cell.angle_gamma   90.00
#
_symmetry.space_group_name_H-M   'P 1'
#
loop_
_entity.id
_entity.type
_entity.pdbx_description
1 polymer ?
#
loop_
_entity_poly.entity_id
_entity_poly.type
_entity_poly.pdbx_seq_one_letter_code
_entity_poly.pdbx_strand_id
1 'polypeptide(L)'
;MVWGATPPPASAKSPTIVAVAPQQTSLRKLLHSRYTKEQLQAGTYVGSEFCLACHSEYQGWKTTKHAMSIRRPMEQYSLIPGRGVVADYDRNGVDDFIQGLDFNQISSVFDAYKPNAPVLSVENGKYTITIGQVKMPVVFVNGGTGDWRERYGVRIPASDSPTGYSDEVYFSPVQFNEDSKSYFAHKITNWYGPDKQPLVQPGMTRAAIGAAILSSFSKNCVGCHITGIRSAGKTAQGEWVLKPYPAVLYQEDDPAYVDYDGDGLPDLLNIGCEMCHGPGSAHILGGGDPAKIVNPAKLPADKANEVCGRCHNRVRSVPNKTYAWPYHDDTNTQWTPNTEPLATYFANNNSLWPDGETSYEHNQHYSEMLRSPHFTNPDQKLRCFDCHDPHQQANAAQIIPQRTQGGVTIATREENNTLCLSCHATHGPFAAITPEMVANYETNRTAIGDVVSAHAHHPYGAERSMGLARCTSCHMPRVAAAEHESAIHTHQVIPQPPEKTLKYQAQGGMPNACAATCHREQVNLWGYGVKTDFLPWTDPVNVKTATKLMDYYGPQGQWWQVTLPGN
;
A
#
# COMPACT_ATOMS: atom_id res chain seq x y z
N MET A 1 22.31 26.25 -21.83
CA MET A 1 23.11 26.08 -20.60
C MET A 1 23.09 24.60 -20.26
N VAL A 2 24.22 23.96 -20.36
CA VAL A 2 24.38 22.51 -20.14
C VAL A 2 24.56 22.30 -18.63
N TRP A 3 23.60 21.64 -17.99
CA TRP A 3 23.77 21.19 -16.60
C TRP A 3 24.49 19.84 -16.63
N GLY A 4 25.76 19.88 -16.28
CA GLY A 4 26.55 18.66 -16.07
C GLY A 4 26.07 17.93 -14.80
N ALA A 5 25.57 16.73 -14.97
CA ALA A 5 25.30 15.83 -13.87
C ALA A 5 26.65 15.34 -13.28
N THR A 6 26.90 15.67 -12.03
CA THR A 6 27.99 15.07 -11.25
C THR A 6 27.67 13.59 -11.01
N PRO A 7 28.63 12.67 -11.21
CA PRO A 7 28.43 11.27 -10.90
C PRO A 7 28.22 11.06 -9.39
N PRO A 8 27.43 10.05 -8.97
CA PRO A 8 27.26 9.74 -7.56
C PRO A 8 28.60 9.39 -6.92
N PRO A 9 28.82 9.70 -5.64
CA PRO A 9 30.06 9.34 -4.96
C PRO A 9 30.23 7.82 -4.92
N ALA A 10 31.45 7.38 -5.13
CA ALA A 10 31.85 5.99 -5.07
C ALA A 10 31.38 5.35 -3.75
N SER A 11 30.84 4.13 -3.85
CA SER A 11 30.36 3.35 -2.73
C SER A 11 31.37 3.34 -1.59
N ALA A 12 31.00 3.89 -0.45
CA ALA A 12 31.76 3.72 0.78
C ALA A 12 31.81 2.24 1.10
N LYS A 13 32.99 1.69 1.25
CA LYS A 13 33.20 0.31 1.70
C LYS A 13 32.46 0.15 3.02
N SER A 14 31.53 -0.81 3.08
CA SER A 14 30.84 -1.21 4.29
C SER A 14 31.84 -1.45 5.41
N PRO A 15 31.63 -0.91 6.61
CA PRO A 15 32.50 -1.23 7.74
C PRO A 15 32.41 -2.73 8.03
N THR A 16 33.52 -3.38 8.11
CA THR A 16 33.64 -4.79 8.51
C THR A 16 33.11 -4.90 9.95
N ILE A 17 31.94 -5.50 10.13
CA ILE A 17 31.35 -5.73 11.45
C ILE A 17 32.16 -6.86 12.14
N VAL A 18 33.09 -6.47 12.98
CA VAL A 18 33.74 -7.37 13.93
C VAL A 18 32.99 -7.22 15.24
N ALA A 19 32.18 -8.20 15.58
CA ALA A 19 31.62 -8.62 16.86
C ALA A 19 30.09 -8.88 16.87
N VAL A 20 29.65 -9.90 16.16
CA VAL A 20 28.23 -10.37 16.21
C VAL A 20 27.90 -11.02 17.56
N ALA A 21 28.82 -11.72 18.19
CA ALA A 21 28.56 -12.47 19.42
C ALA A 21 28.21 -11.61 20.68
N PRO A 22 28.88 -10.50 20.98
CA PRO A 22 28.50 -9.64 22.10
C PRO A 22 27.13 -8.99 21.92
N GLN A 23 26.80 -8.61 20.68
CA GLN A 23 25.52 -8.00 20.34
C GLN A 23 24.36 -8.99 20.48
N GLN A 24 24.50 -10.22 19.99
CA GLN A 24 23.50 -11.28 20.15
C GLN A 24 23.21 -11.60 21.63
N THR A 25 24.24 -11.63 22.47
CA THR A 25 24.08 -11.87 23.91
C THR A 25 23.25 -10.76 24.57
N SER A 26 23.48 -9.51 24.19
CA SER A 26 22.73 -8.35 24.69
C SER A 26 21.27 -8.37 24.23
N LEU A 27 21.02 -8.68 22.97
CA LEU A 27 19.68 -8.80 22.39
C LEU A 27 18.87 -9.92 23.06
N ARG A 28 19.48 -11.09 23.31
CA ARG A 28 18.83 -12.19 24.03
C ARG A 28 18.46 -11.80 25.47
N LYS A 29 19.34 -11.11 26.20
CA LYS A 29 19.06 -10.60 27.54
C LYS A 29 17.87 -9.64 27.52
N LEU A 30 17.81 -8.75 26.53
CA LEU A 30 16.71 -7.80 26.36
C LEU A 30 15.38 -8.52 26.13
N LEU A 31 15.34 -9.55 25.28
CA LEU A 31 14.14 -10.35 25.07
C LEU A 31 13.68 -11.05 26.35
N HIS A 32 14.60 -11.67 27.11
CA HIS A 32 14.29 -12.33 28.38
C HIS A 32 13.85 -11.37 29.49
N SER A 33 14.12 -10.07 29.38
CA SER A 33 13.61 -9.08 30.32
C SER A 33 12.12 -8.73 30.11
N ARG A 34 11.57 -9.08 28.95
CA ARG A 34 10.19 -8.73 28.54
C ARG A 34 9.27 -9.95 28.36
N TYR A 35 9.83 -11.09 28.01
CA TYR A 35 9.08 -12.30 27.68
C TYR A 35 9.57 -13.50 28.46
N THR A 36 8.67 -14.41 28.80
CA THR A 36 9.04 -15.70 29.40
C THR A 36 9.71 -16.61 28.35
N LYS A 37 10.44 -17.62 28.82
CA LYS A 37 11.08 -18.60 27.95
C LYS A 37 10.07 -19.31 27.06
N GLU A 38 8.91 -19.64 27.59
CA GLU A 38 7.82 -20.32 26.90
C GLU A 38 7.25 -19.43 25.79
N GLN A 39 7.01 -18.15 26.06
CA GLN A 39 6.55 -17.18 25.05
C GLN A 39 7.56 -17.08 23.90
N LEU A 40 8.84 -16.96 24.20
CA LEU A 40 9.89 -16.84 23.20
C LEU A 40 10.06 -18.11 22.37
N GLN A 41 9.86 -19.29 22.97
CA GLN A 41 9.92 -20.59 22.27
C GLN A 41 8.68 -20.85 21.40
N ALA A 42 7.52 -20.36 21.83
CA ALA A 42 6.27 -20.47 21.07
C ALA A 42 6.23 -19.56 19.83
N GLY A 43 7.18 -18.64 19.69
CA GLY A 43 7.25 -17.69 18.57
C GLY A 43 6.58 -16.37 18.91
N THR A 44 7.36 -15.44 19.45
CA THR A 44 6.93 -14.07 19.76
C THR A 44 7.47 -13.08 18.73
N TYR A 45 6.67 -12.10 18.39
CA TYR A 45 7.09 -10.97 17.56
C TYR A 45 7.99 -10.04 18.36
N VAL A 46 9.13 -9.69 17.80
CA VAL A 46 10.19 -8.96 18.51
C VAL A 46 10.47 -7.57 17.94
N GLY A 47 10.05 -7.34 16.70
CA GLY A 47 10.22 -6.08 15.98
C GLY A 47 11.43 -6.03 15.06
N SER A 48 11.33 -5.16 14.05
CA SER A 48 12.30 -5.07 12.95
C SER A 48 13.70 -4.64 13.40
N GLU A 49 13.83 -3.85 14.47
CA GLU A 49 15.14 -3.42 14.99
C GLU A 49 16.00 -4.60 15.45
N PHE A 50 15.39 -5.65 15.98
CA PHE A 50 16.11 -6.89 16.29
C PHE A 50 16.65 -7.58 15.05
N CYS A 51 15.90 -7.56 13.95
CA CYS A 51 16.33 -8.15 12.68
C CYS A 51 17.49 -7.36 12.08
N LEU A 52 17.32 -6.04 12.00
CA LEU A 52 18.29 -5.11 11.42
C LEU A 52 19.61 -5.03 12.21
N ALA A 53 19.61 -5.40 13.49
CA ALA A 53 20.83 -5.51 14.27
C ALA A 53 21.81 -6.57 13.74
N CYS A 54 21.31 -7.59 13.03
CA CYS A 54 22.11 -8.63 12.40
C CYS A 54 22.05 -8.58 10.86
N HIS A 55 20.95 -8.09 10.29
CA HIS A 55 20.68 -8.00 8.87
C HIS A 55 20.74 -6.53 8.39
N SER A 56 21.87 -5.89 8.63
CA SER A 56 22.07 -4.47 8.32
C SER A 56 21.97 -4.14 6.82
N GLU A 57 22.11 -5.12 5.94
CA GLU A 57 21.93 -4.98 4.50
C GLU A 57 20.48 -4.62 4.11
N TYR A 58 19.51 -4.86 4.99
CA TYR A 58 18.10 -4.53 4.77
C TYR A 58 17.65 -3.21 5.43
N GLN A 59 18.58 -2.33 5.83
CA GLN A 59 18.25 -1.01 6.38
C GLN A 59 17.37 -0.16 5.43
N GLY A 60 17.43 -0.41 4.13
CA GLY A 60 16.57 0.22 3.13
C GLY A 60 15.07 0.02 3.39
N TRP A 61 14.67 -1.06 4.10
CA TRP A 61 13.30 -1.28 4.50
C TRP A 61 12.73 -0.12 5.33
N LYS A 62 13.52 0.52 6.17
CA LYS A 62 13.08 1.65 7.02
C LYS A 62 12.52 2.82 6.23
N THR A 63 12.87 2.96 4.94
CA THR A 63 12.39 4.02 4.07
C THR A 63 11.15 3.61 3.26
N THR A 64 10.67 2.36 3.43
CA THR A 64 9.52 1.86 2.67
C THR A 64 8.19 2.33 3.24
N LYS A 65 7.16 2.39 2.39
CA LYS A 65 5.78 2.60 2.82
C LYS A 65 5.33 1.55 3.85
N HIS A 66 5.84 0.32 3.76
CA HIS A 66 5.57 -0.72 4.72
C HIS A 66 6.05 -0.35 6.14
N ALA A 67 7.23 0.22 6.25
CA ALA A 67 7.82 0.59 7.54
C ALA A 67 7.19 1.84 8.15
N MET A 68 6.52 2.67 7.37
CA MET A 68 6.17 4.04 7.76
C MET A 68 4.72 4.44 7.46
N SER A 69 3.85 3.49 7.19
CA SER A 69 2.44 3.78 6.92
C SER A 69 1.68 4.34 8.12
N ILE A 70 2.15 4.07 9.33
CA ILE A 70 1.61 4.62 10.59
C ILE A 70 2.73 5.29 11.36
N ARG A 71 2.49 6.51 11.83
CA ARG A 71 3.47 7.34 12.53
C ARG A 71 2.82 8.14 13.65
N ARG A 72 3.63 8.59 14.60
CA ARG A 72 3.18 9.55 15.62
C ARG A 72 2.80 10.87 14.96
N PRO A 73 1.76 11.56 15.43
CA PRO A 73 1.49 12.93 15.02
C PRO A 73 2.61 13.84 15.54
N MET A 74 3.20 14.64 14.63
CA MET A 74 4.30 15.56 14.95
C MET A 74 4.13 16.87 14.16
N GLU A 75 4.41 18.00 14.79
CA GLU A 75 4.39 19.30 14.12
C GLU A 75 5.49 19.45 13.05
N GLN A 76 6.62 18.84 13.32
CA GLN A 76 7.75 18.85 12.43
C GLN A 76 8.40 17.48 12.41
N TYR A 77 8.61 16.99 11.21
CA TYR A 77 9.31 15.76 10.93
C TYR A 77 10.71 16.08 10.41
N SER A 78 11.72 15.74 11.17
CA SER A 78 13.11 15.88 10.74
C SER A 78 13.66 14.58 10.18
N LEU A 79 14.77 14.66 9.46
CA LEU A 79 15.51 13.49 9.01
C LEU A 79 15.89 12.62 10.22
N ILE A 80 15.45 11.37 10.21
CA ILE A 80 15.84 10.39 11.21
C ILE A 80 17.09 9.69 10.70
N PRO A 81 18.17 9.60 11.49
CA PRO A 81 19.36 8.86 11.11
C PRO A 81 19.02 7.43 10.66
N GLY A 82 19.43 7.08 9.44
CA GLY A 82 19.17 5.77 8.85
C GLY A 82 17.82 5.57 8.17
N ARG A 83 16.87 6.51 8.28
CA ARG A 83 15.60 6.48 7.53
C ARG A 83 15.55 7.44 6.36
N GLY A 84 16.08 8.63 6.52
CA GLY A 84 15.97 9.69 5.52
C GLY A 84 14.57 10.29 5.43
N VAL A 85 14.37 11.18 4.47
CA VAL A 85 13.04 11.69 4.08
C VAL A 85 12.34 10.60 3.29
N VAL A 86 11.18 10.17 3.75
CA VAL A 86 10.49 9.02 3.17
C VAL A 86 9.67 9.41 1.96
N ALA A 87 9.07 10.58 1.96
CA ALA A 87 8.16 10.97 0.92
C ALA A 87 8.08 12.48 0.74
N ASP A 88 8.42 12.93 -0.42
CA ASP A 88 8.05 14.18 -1.07
C ASP A 88 7.70 13.80 -2.51
N TYR A 89 6.58 13.09 -2.67
CA TYR A 89 6.18 12.52 -3.96
C TYR A 89 5.67 13.58 -4.94
N ASP A 90 5.15 14.67 -4.42
CA ASP A 90 4.73 15.81 -5.24
C ASP A 90 5.86 16.79 -5.54
N ARG A 91 7.06 16.55 -4.96
CA ARG A 91 8.30 17.34 -5.18
C ARG A 91 8.15 18.82 -4.85
N ASN A 92 7.40 19.15 -3.82
CA ASN A 92 7.21 20.53 -3.38
C ASN A 92 8.24 20.97 -2.32
N GLY A 93 9.13 20.08 -1.88
CA GLY A 93 10.17 20.35 -0.89
C GLY A 93 9.71 20.19 0.57
N VAL A 94 8.50 19.70 0.79
CA VAL A 94 7.94 19.40 2.11
C VAL A 94 7.63 17.91 2.17
N ASP A 95 7.97 17.25 3.28
CA ASP A 95 7.58 15.85 3.51
C ASP A 95 6.05 15.73 3.49
N ASP A 96 5.52 14.81 2.69
CA ASP A 96 4.07 14.60 2.52
C ASP A 96 3.35 14.33 3.86
N PHE A 97 4.05 13.72 4.81
CA PHE A 97 3.52 13.48 6.15
C PHE A 97 3.30 14.79 6.93
N ILE A 98 4.19 15.77 6.78
CA ILE A 98 4.08 17.05 7.49
C ILE A 98 2.93 17.88 6.94
N GLN A 99 2.66 17.81 5.66
CA GLN A 99 1.63 18.62 5.02
C GLN A 99 0.24 18.40 5.62
N GLY A 100 -0.10 17.14 5.93
CA GLY A 100 -1.37 16.78 6.56
C GLY A 100 -1.46 17.16 8.04
N LEU A 101 -0.37 17.62 8.66
CA LEU A 101 -0.34 18.03 10.06
C LEU A 101 -0.55 19.53 10.28
N ASP A 102 -0.81 20.31 9.25
CA ASP A 102 -1.17 21.72 9.40
C ASP A 102 -2.63 21.87 9.85
N PHE A 103 -2.87 21.60 11.12
CA PHE A 103 -4.18 21.69 11.76
C PHE A 103 -4.66 23.13 11.95
N ASN A 104 -3.91 24.14 11.52
CA ASN A 104 -4.37 25.53 11.48
C ASN A 104 -5.39 25.76 10.35
N GLN A 105 -5.43 24.87 9.37
CA GLN A 105 -6.42 24.93 8.31
C GLN A 105 -7.76 24.37 8.78
N ILE A 106 -8.78 25.20 8.80
CA ILE A 106 -10.16 24.79 9.09
C ILE A 106 -10.82 24.42 7.77
N SER A 107 -11.30 23.19 7.69
CA SER A 107 -11.94 22.69 6.49
C SER A 107 -13.39 23.17 6.37
N SER A 108 -13.71 23.88 5.29
CA SER A 108 -15.09 24.21 4.91
C SER A 108 -15.92 22.99 4.48
N VAL A 109 -15.26 21.87 4.24
CA VAL A 109 -15.88 20.59 3.82
C VAL A 109 -16.99 20.14 4.78
N PHE A 110 -16.90 20.52 6.05
CA PHE A 110 -17.84 20.14 7.08
C PHE A 110 -18.89 21.22 7.42
N ASP A 111 -19.03 22.27 6.63
CA ASP A 111 -19.97 23.37 6.91
C ASP A 111 -21.41 22.90 7.11
N ALA A 112 -21.81 21.84 6.41
CA ALA A 112 -23.14 21.24 6.56
C ALA A 112 -23.39 20.58 7.94
N TYR A 113 -22.35 20.39 8.75
CA TYR A 113 -22.39 19.75 10.07
C TYR A 113 -22.24 20.74 11.23
N LYS A 114 -22.15 22.05 10.93
CA LYS A 114 -22.11 23.09 11.96
C LYS A 114 -23.39 23.10 12.81
N PRO A 115 -23.28 23.40 14.14
CA PRO A 115 -22.08 23.80 14.86
C PRO A 115 -21.18 22.63 15.32
N ASN A 116 -21.54 21.38 15.04
CA ASN A 116 -20.86 20.17 15.51
C ASN A 116 -19.82 19.62 14.52
N ALA A 117 -19.43 20.42 13.51
CA ALA A 117 -18.38 20.06 12.56
C ALA A 117 -17.05 19.73 13.29
N PRO A 118 -16.20 18.84 12.74
CA PRO A 118 -14.91 18.55 13.33
C PRO A 118 -14.04 19.80 13.43
N VAL A 119 -13.40 19.98 14.57
CA VAL A 119 -12.40 21.03 14.83
C VAL A 119 -11.05 20.36 15.08
N LEU A 120 -10.07 20.70 14.27
CA LEU A 120 -8.69 20.23 14.40
C LEU A 120 -7.91 21.21 15.26
N SER A 121 -7.14 20.73 16.25
CA SER A 121 -6.31 21.60 17.07
C SER A 121 -5.01 20.93 17.52
N VAL A 122 -3.97 21.75 17.67
CA VAL A 122 -2.67 21.37 18.23
C VAL A 122 -2.39 22.24 19.43
N GLU A 123 -2.22 21.65 20.60
CA GLU A 123 -1.91 22.34 21.85
C GLU A 123 -0.74 21.63 22.53
N ASN A 124 0.37 22.33 22.68
CA ASN A 124 1.57 21.75 23.30
C ASN A 124 2.04 20.43 22.66
N GLY A 125 2.04 20.36 21.33
CA GLY A 125 2.41 19.16 20.57
C GLY A 125 1.39 18.00 20.63
N LYS A 126 0.21 18.24 21.20
CA LYS A 126 -0.89 17.26 21.22
C LYS A 126 -1.93 17.60 20.15
N TYR A 127 -2.10 16.69 19.23
CA TYR A 127 -3.08 16.80 18.16
C TYR A 127 -4.44 16.27 18.63
N THR A 128 -5.49 17.02 18.41
CA THR A 128 -6.84 16.63 18.82
C THR A 128 -7.86 16.96 17.73
N ILE A 129 -8.89 16.13 17.66
CA ILE A 129 -10.07 16.35 16.83
C ILE A 129 -11.29 16.41 17.74
N THR A 130 -12.00 17.53 17.70
CA THR A 130 -13.22 17.74 18.50
C THR A 130 -14.44 17.63 17.62
N ILE A 131 -15.41 16.83 18.04
CA ILE A 131 -16.72 16.70 17.38
C ILE A 131 -17.81 17.05 18.42
N GLY A 132 -18.53 18.12 18.17
CA GLY A 132 -19.45 18.67 19.15
C GLY A 132 -18.71 19.03 20.44
N GLN A 133 -19.00 18.34 21.55
CA GLN A 133 -18.33 18.53 22.85
C GLN A 133 -17.26 17.46 23.17
N VAL A 134 -17.04 16.51 22.24
CA VAL A 134 -16.12 15.39 22.47
C VAL A 134 -14.75 15.69 21.87
N LYS A 135 -13.76 15.97 22.73
CA LYS A 135 -12.36 16.19 22.34
C LYS A 135 -11.60 14.86 22.37
N MET A 136 -11.05 14.46 21.23
CA MET A 136 -10.40 13.18 21.01
C MET A 136 -8.92 13.35 20.68
N PRO A 137 -7.98 12.71 21.40
CA PRO A 137 -6.58 12.72 21.02
C PRO A 137 -6.35 11.93 19.73
N VAL A 138 -5.49 12.45 18.86
CA VAL A 138 -4.93 11.71 17.73
C VAL A 138 -3.81 10.82 18.26
N VAL A 139 -3.98 9.51 18.11
CA VAL A 139 -3.01 8.50 18.56
C VAL A 139 -1.91 8.32 17.53
N PHE A 140 -2.32 8.24 16.25
CA PHE A 140 -1.42 8.06 15.14
C PHE A 140 -1.98 8.68 13.86
N VAL A 141 -1.10 8.86 12.90
CA VAL A 141 -1.42 9.22 11.51
C VAL A 141 -1.13 8.04 10.62
N ASN A 142 -2.04 7.73 9.70
CA ASN A 142 -1.90 6.67 8.70
C ASN A 142 -1.90 7.26 7.29
N GLY A 143 -0.90 6.91 6.49
CA GLY A 143 -0.66 7.51 5.17
C GLY A 143 0.38 8.60 5.21
N GLY A 144 0.30 9.61 4.34
CA GLY A 144 1.33 10.64 4.22
C GLY A 144 2.65 10.10 3.67
N THR A 145 2.57 9.21 2.69
CA THR A 145 3.72 8.59 2.02
C THR A 145 3.49 8.50 0.51
N GLY A 146 2.81 9.53 -0.04
CA GLY A 146 2.44 9.57 -1.45
C GLY A 146 1.22 8.71 -1.81
N ASP A 147 0.38 8.37 -0.85
CA ASP A 147 -0.88 7.62 -1.06
C ASP A 147 -2.10 8.55 -1.14
N TRP A 148 -1.88 9.81 -1.41
CA TRP A 148 -2.86 10.91 -1.58
C TRP A 148 -3.71 11.21 -0.37
N ARG A 149 -3.55 10.50 0.72
CA ARG A 149 -4.34 10.70 1.93
C ARG A 149 -3.54 10.47 3.18
N GLU A 150 -3.92 11.22 4.16
CA GLU A 150 -3.51 11.06 5.53
C GLU A 150 -4.73 10.94 6.42
N ARG A 151 -4.80 9.91 7.24
CA ARG A 151 -5.92 9.62 8.14
C ARG A 151 -5.49 9.64 9.58
N TYR A 152 -6.35 10.11 10.45
CA TYR A 152 -6.06 10.30 11.86
C TYR A 152 -6.79 9.26 12.70
N GLY A 153 -6.04 8.42 13.39
CA GLY A 153 -6.56 7.49 14.39
C GLY A 153 -6.79 8.20 15.71
N VAL A 154 -8.02 8.16 16.22
CA VAL A 154 -8.41 8.84 17.46
C VAL A 154 -8.94 7.86 18.49
N ARG A 155 -8.78 8.19 19.78
CA ARG A 155 -9.47 7.53 20.89
C ARG A 155 -10.59 8.40 21.40
N ILE A 156 -11.73 7.78 21.66
CA ILE A 156 -12.94 8.45 22.14
C ILE A 156 -12.96 8.41 23.66
N PRO A 157 -13.17 9.54 24.38
CA PRO A 157 -13.31 9.53 25.84
C PRO A 157 -14.44 8.59 26.28
N ALA A 158 -14.19 7.76 27.29
CA ALA A 158 -15.12 6.76 27.80
C ALA A 158 -15.22 6.82 29.32
N SER A 159 -16.45 6.97 29.84
CA SER A 159 -16.71 7.21 31.26
C SER A 159 -16.44 6.01 32.16
N ASP A 160 -16.45 4.80 31.62
CA ASP A 160 -16.22 3.53 32.32
C ASP A 160 -14.82 2.95 32.07
N SER A 161 -13.94 3.71 31.41
CA SER A 161 -12.59 3.23 31.08
C SER A 161 -11.56 3.60 32.15
N PRO A 162 -10.72 2.67 32.59
CA PRO A 162 -9.61 2.96 33.50
C PRO A 162 -8.55 3.91 32.90
N THR A 163 -8.44 3.96 31.57
CA THR A 163 -7.56 4.88 30.84
C THR A 163 -8.24 6.20 30.47
N GLY A 164 -9.55 6.33 30.72
CA GLY A 164 -10.36 7.48 30.31
C GLY A 164 -10.82 7.46 28.85
N TYR A 165 -10.40 6.45 28.06
CA TYR A 165 -10.66 6.37 26.63
C TYR A 165 -11.21 5.01 26.19
N SER A 166 -11.71 4.95 24.95
CA SER A 166 -12.13 3.71 24.29
C SER A 166 -11.00 2.68 24.21
N ASP A 167 -11.34 1.39 24.28
CA ASP A 167 -10.38 0.30 24.07
C ASP A 167 -9.85 0.28 22.62
N GLU A 168 -10.69 0.72 21.69
CA GLU A 168 -10.43 0.76 20.27
C GLU A 168 -9.96 2.14 19.80
N VAL A 169 -9.18 2.16 18.72
CA VAL A 169 -8.88 3.37 17.94
C VAL A 169 -9.81 3.41 16.74
N TYR A 170 -10.25 4.59 16.38
CA TYR A 170 -11.17 4.84 15.26
C TYR A 170 -10.55 5.84 14.29
N PHE A 171 -10.69 5.64 12.99
CA PHE A 171 -10.36 6.70 12.04
C PHE A 171 -11.37 7.83 12.11
N SER A 172 -10.87 9.04 12.27
CA SER A 172 -11.68 10.25 12.34
C SER A 172 -12.48 10.48 11.06
N PRO A 173 -13.53 11.32 11.10
CA PRO A 173 -14.26 11.68 9.88
C PRO A 173 -13.48 12.63 8.97
N VAL A 174 -12.29 13.04 9.38
CA VAL A 174 -11.42 13.98 8.65
C VAL A 174 -10.20 13.24 8.13
N GLN A 175 -9.86 13.50 6.89
CA GLN A 175 -8.60 13.07 6.28
C GLN A 175 -8.03 14.21 5.43
N PHE A 176 -6.73 14.18 5.18
CA PHE A 176 -6.03 15.13 4.33
C PHE A 176 -5.76 14.50 2.96
N ASN A 177 -5.91 15.27 1.90
CA ASN A 177 -5.56 14.86 0.54
C ASN A 177 -4.25 15.55 0.13
N GLU A 178 -3.25 14.75 -0.16
CA GLU A 178 -1.90 15.23 -0.51
C GLU A 178 -1.85 15.89 -1.89
N ASP A 179 -2.72 15.48 -2.83
CA ASP A 179 -2.81 16.10 -4.16
C ASP A 179 -3.42 17.50 -4.11
N SER A 180 -4.57 17.64 -3.43
CA SER A 180 -5.31 18.91 -3.34
C SER A 180 -4.86 19.80 -2.19
N LYS A 181 -3.99 19.31 -1.31
CA LYS A 181 -3.52 20.01 -0.10
C LYS A 181 -4.69 20.51 0.78
N SER A 182 -5.71 19.67 0.92
CA SER A 182 -6.93 20.05 1.64
C SER A 182 -7.49 18.91 2.47
N TYR A 183 -8.23 19.26 3.51
CA TYR A 183 -8.99 18.31 4.30
C TYR A 183 -10.30 17.95 3.61
N PHE A 184 -10.74 16.71 3.75
CA PHE A 184 -12.01 16.22 3.23
C PHE A 184 -12.62 15.13 4.12
N ALA A 185 -13.84 14.73 3.82
CA ALA A 185 -14.57 13.77 4.65
C ALA A 185 -14.08 12.33 4.45
N HIS A 186 -13.99 11.57 5.55
CA HIS A 186 -13.78 10.13 5.54
C HIS A 186 -14.90 9.41 6.27
N LYS A 187 -15.69 8.61 5.55
CA LYS A 187 -16.79 7.81 6.13
C LYS A 187 -17.63 8.60 7.14
N ILE A 188 -18.04 9.79 6.74
CA ILE A 188 -18.71 10.77 7.62
C ILE A 188 -19.94 10.18 8.31
N THR A 189 -20.64 9.25 7.66
CA THR A 189 -21.83 8.55 8.20
C THR A 189 -21.50 7.60 9.37
N ASN A 190 -20.24 7.29 9.62
CA ASN A 190 -19.84 6.57 10.82
C ASN A 190 -19.79 7.47 12.06
N TRP A 191 -19.80 8.79 11.88
CA TRP A 191 -19.63 9.78 12.94
C TRP A 191 -20.85 10.68 13.16
N TYR A 192 -21.70 10.80 12.15
CA TYR A 192 -22.89 11.64 12.19
C TYR A 192 -24.11 10.87 11.69
N GLY A 193 -25.21 11.06 12.40
CA GLY A 193 -26.50 10.54 12.00
C GLY A 193 -27.08 11.21 10.74
N PRO A 194 -28.21 10.72 10.24
CA PRO A 194 -28.92 11.35 9.12
C PRO A 194 -29.32 12.80 9.38
N ASP A 195 -29.55 13.15 10.65
CA ASP A 195 -29.85 14.49 11.16
C ASP A 195 -28.58 15.38 11.29
N LYS A 196 -27.42 14.88 10.87
CA LYS A 196 -26.11 15.52 10.98
C LYS A 196 -25.64 15.79 12.42
N GLN A 197 -26.28 15.13 13.39
CA GLN A 197 -25.80 15.19 14.78
C GLN A 197 -24.71 14.15 15.02
N PRO A 198 -23.72 14.47 15.90
CA PRO A 198 -22.68 13.54 16.26
C PRO A 198 -23.21 12.26 16.91
N LEU A 199 -22.71 11.11 16.49
CA LEU A 199 -22.97 9.83 17.14
C LEU A 199 -22.19 9.66 18.46
N VAL A 200 -21.13 10.45 18.66
CA VAL A 200 -20.36 10.49 19.90
C VAL A 200 -20.84 11.61 20.80
N GLN A 201 -21.01 11.32 22.10
CA GLN A 201 -21.51 12.24 23.09
C GLN A 201 -20.62 12.19 24.34
N PRO A 202 -20.54 13.27 25.14
CA PRO A 202 -19.84 13.24 26.43
C PRO A 202 -20.43 12.18 27.38
N GLY A 203 -19.59 11.50 28.11
CA GLY A 203 -20.00 10.52 29.12
C GLY A 203 -20.40 9.14 28.59
N MET A 204 -20.22 8.87 27.32
CA MET A 204 -20.48 7.53 26.77
C MET A 204 -19.58 6.47 27.42
N THR A 205 -20.13 5.28 27.61
CA THR A 205 -19.36 4.09 27.99
C THR A 205 -18.67 3.45 26.79
N ARG A 206 -17.67 2.60 27.01
CA ARG A 206 -16.99 1.84 25.96
C ARG A 206 -17.98 1.01 25.11
N ALA A 207 -18.96 0.40 25.78
CA ALA A 207 -20.01 -0.36 25.10
C ALA A 207 -20.87 0.53 24.19
N ALA A 208 -21.25 1.73 24.67
CA ALA A 208 -22.03 2.68 23.88
C ALA A 208 -21.24 3.22 22.68
N ILE A 209 -19.94 3.51 22.85
CA ILE A 209 -19.07 3.93 21.75
C ILE A 209 -18.98 2.82 20.69
N GLY A 210 -18.72 1.58 21.08
CA GLY A 210 -18.61 0.44 20.16
C GLY A 210 -19.92 0.15 19.40
N ALA A 211 -21.07 0.44 20.00
CA ALA A 211 -22.37 0.34 19.33
C ALA A 211 -22.64 1.50 18.35
N ALA A 212 -22.14 2.71 18.66
CA ALA A 212 -22.32 3.89 17.83
C ALA A 212 -21.37 3.94 16.64
N ILE A 213 -20.07 3.64 16.87
CA ILE A 213 -19.01 3.72 15.85
C ILE A 213 -18.57 2.31 15.48
N LEU A 214 -19.13 1.77 14.40
CA LEU A 214 -18.96 0.36 14.03
C LEU A 214 -17.61 0.02 13.38
N SER A 215 -16.84 1.03 12.95
CA SER A 215 -15.63 0.85 12.15
C SER A 215 -14.36 1.15 12.96
N SER A 216 -13.95 0.21 13.80
CA SER A 216 -12.70 0.31 14.58
C SER A 216 -11.46 -0.09 13.76
N PHE A 217 -10.29 0.30 14.27
CA PHE A 217 -8.99 -0.09 13.70
C PHE A 217 -8.77 -1.60 13.76
N SER A 218 -9.17 -2.26 14.85
CA SER A 218 -9.11 -3.73 14.97
C SER A 218 -9.88 -4.44 13.86
N LYS A 219 -11.09 -3.94 13.53
CA LYS A 219 -11.94 -4.60 12.51
C LYS A 219 -11.42 -4.42 11.09
N ASN A 220 -10.80 -3.29 10.77
CA ASN A 220 -10.55 -2.94 9.38
C ASN A 220 -9.06 -2.85 9.00
N CYS A 221 -8.14 -2.70 9.95
CA CYS A 221 -6.78 -2.26 9.65
C CYS A 221 -5.68 -3.11 10.29
N VAL A 222 -5.91 -3.61 11.51
CA VAL A 222 -4.91 -4.32 12.32
C VAL A 222 -4.19 -5.42 11.55
N GLY A 223 -4.91 -6.27 10.82
CA GLY A 223 -4.31 -7.39 10.10
C GLY A 223 -3.23 -7.03 9.08
N CYS A 224 -3.27 -5.77 8.59
CA CYS A 224 -2.35 -5.27 7.58
C CYS A 224 -1.38 -4.21 8.10
N HIS A 225 -1.68 -3.54 9.24
CA HIS A 225 -0.94 -2.36 9.69
C HIS A 225 -0.20 -2.53 11.03
N ILE A 226 -0.17 -3.73 11.60
CA ILE A 226 0.63 -4.03 12.80
C ILE A 226 1.45 -5.29 12.62
N THR A 227 2.59 -5.35 13.28
CA THR A 227 3.48 -6.51 13.26
C THR A 227 3.19 -7.43 14.44
N GLY A 228 2.51 -8.55 14.13
CA GLY A 228 2.00 -9.47 15.14
C GLY A 228 0.76 -8.93 15.87
N ILE A 229 -0.15 -9.82 16.22
CA ILE A 229 -1.43 -9.49 16.83
C ILE A 229 -1.55 -10.22 18.14
N ARG A 230 -1.86 -9.50 19.22
CA ARG A 230 -2.27 -10.06 20.50
C ARG A 230 -3.70 -9.65 20.85
N SER A 231 -4.44 -10.52 21.49
CA SER A 231 -5.76 -10.17 21.99
C SER A 231 -5.66 -9.51 23.37
N ALA A 232 -6.42 -8.46 23.57
CA ALA A 232 -6.62 -7.79 24.86
C ALA A 232 -7.99 -8.13 25.48
N GLY A 233 -8.64 -9.19 25.03
CA GLY A 233 -9.97 -9.58 25.47
C GLY A 233 -11.04 -9.37 24.39
N LYS A 234 -12.31 -9.28 24.81
CA LYS A 234 -13.45 -9.05 23.91
C LYS A 234 -14.21 -7.79 24.30
N THR A 235 -14.78 -7.13 23.30
CA THR A 235 -15.74 -6.04 23.49
C THR A 235 -17.04 -6.57 24.10
N ALA A 236 -17.93 -5.68 24.52
CA ALA A 236 -19.29 -6.03 24.96
C ALA A 236 -20.10 -6.74 23.88
N GLN A 237 -19.76 -6.55 22.59
CA GLN A 237 -20.36 -7.20 21.44
C GLN A 237 -19.74 -8.59 21.15
N GLY A 238 -18.77 -9.05 21.96
CA GLY A 238 -18.11 -10.33 21.80
C GLY A 238 -16.97 -10.36 20.78
N GLU A 239 -16.60 -9.22 20.23
CA GLU A 239 -15.54 -9.09 19.23
C GLU A 239 -14.17 -8.95 19.90
N TRP A 240 -13.11 -9.49 19.28
CA TRP A 240 -11.77 -9.39 19.82
C TRP A 240 -11.24 -7.96 19.74
N VAL A 241 -10.74 -7.44 20.86
CA VAL A 241 -9.92 -6.22 20.92
C VAL A 241 -8.48 -6.64 20.61
N LEU A 242 -7.99 -6.17 19.47
CA LEU A 242 -6.70 -6.59 18.93
C LEU A 242 -5.68 -5.48 19.07
N LYS A 243 -4.50 -5.84 19.58
CA LYS A 243 -3.39 -4.92 19.85
C LYS A 243 -2.10 -5.43 19.22
N PRO A 244 -1.17 -4.55 18.86
CA PRO A 244 0.17 -4.95 18.47
C PRO A 244 0.96 -5.52 19.66
N TYR A 245 2.08 -6.18 19.36
CA TYR A 245 3.08 -6.49 20.38
C TYR A 245 3.84 -5.21 20.77
N PRO A 246 4.30 -5.07 22.03
CA PRO A 246 5.13 -3.94 22.42
C PRO A 246 6.49 -3.99 21.73
N ALA A 247 6.99 -2.83 21.33
CA ALA A 247 8.35 -2.70 20.81
C ALA A 247 9.36 -2.80 21.98
N VAL A 248 10.24 -3.78 21.91
CA VAL A 248 11.27 -4.01 22.95
C VAL A 248 12.58 -3.29 22.62
N LEU A 249 12.87 -3.14 21.33
CA LEU A 249 14.00 -2.38 20.80
C LEU A 249 13.47 -1.35 19.81
N TYR A 250 13.73 -0.07 20.08
CA TYR A 250 13.26 1.06 19.29
C TYR A 250 14.14 2.29 19.48
N GLN A 251 13.95 3.28 18.60
CA GLN A 251 14.54 4.62 18.74
C GLN A 251 13.46 5.59 19.20
N GLU A 252 13.70 6.33 20.29
CA GLU A 252 12.68 7.19 20.91
C GLU A 252 12.20 8.33 20.00
N ASP A 253 13.08 8.84 19.14
CA ASP A 253 12.81 9.93 18.20
C ASP A 253 12.22 9.43 16.87
N ASP A 254 12.14 8.12 16.65
CA ASP A 254 11.58 7.54 15.43
C ASP A 254 10.03 7.58 15.46
N PRO A 255 9.39 8.34 14.57
CA PRO A 255 7.94 8.52 14.56
C PRO A 255 7.14 7.25 14.25
N ALA A 256 7.76 6.21 13.70
CA ALA A 256 7.09 4.93 13.44
C ALA A 256 6.79 4.14 14.72
N TYR A 257 7.39 4.52 15.85
CA TYR A 257 7.11 3.90 17.14
C TYR A 257 6.07 4.71 17.92
N VAL A 258 4.86 4.21 17.93
CA VAL A 258 3.67 4.81 18.54
C VAL A 258 3.27 3.99 19.75
N ASP A 259 2.96 4.64 20.87
CA ASP A 259 2.26 4.02 22.01
C ASP A 259 0.78 3.87 21.60
N TYR A 260 0.45 2.69 21.05
CA TYR A 260 -0.91 2.43 20.53
C TYR A 260 -1.91 2.18 21.65
N ASP A 261 -1.52 1.51 22.73
CA ASP A 261 -2.47 1.11 23.77
C ASP A 261 -2.46 2.00 25.02
N GLY A 262 -1.58 3.00 25.06
CA GLY A 262 -1.54 4.01 26.11
C GLY A 262 -0.85 3.52 27.40
N ASP A 263 -0.01 2.50 27.31
CA ASP A 263 0.73 1.94 28.45
C ASP A 263 2.08 2.64 28.73
N GLY A 264 2.43 3.63 27.91
CA GLY A 264 3.67 4.40 28.01
C GLY A 264 4.84 3.77 27.25
N LEU A 265 4.63 2.69 26.55
CA LEU A 265 5.62 2.01 25.71
C LEU A 265 5.19 2.02 24.24
N PRO A 266 6.13 2.16 23.30
CA PRO A 266 5.78 2.04 21.89
C PRO A 266 5.43 0.60 21.52
N ASP A 267 4.63 0.49 20.45
CA ASP A 267 4.12 -0.76 19.93
C ASP A 267 4.64 -1.06 18.51
N LEU A 268 4.58 -2.34 18.11
CA LEU A 268 4.98 -2.81 16.77
C LEU A 268 3.89 -2.52 15.74
N LEU A 269 3.71 -1.24 15.42
CA LEU A 269 2.89 -0.81 14.29
C LEU A 269 3.65 -0.98 12.97
N ASN A 270 2.94 -0.77 11.86
CA ASN A 270 3.47 -0.96 10.52
C ASN A 270 3.73 -2.42 10.12
N ILE A 271 4.20 -2.61 8.90
CA ILE A 271 4.48 -3.92 8.32
C ILE A 271 5.97 -4.20 8.50
N GLY A 272 6.31 -4.77 9.65
CA GLY A 272 7.69 -5.16 9.99
C GLY A 272 8.15 -6.42 9.28
N CYS A 273 9.42 -6.75 9.44
CA CYS A 273 10.06 -7.94 8.87
C CYS A 273 9.25 -9.21 9.14
N GLU A 274 8.76 -9.35 10.36
CA GLU A 274 8.04 -10.54 10.83
C GLU A 274 6.63 -10.72 10.23
N MET A 275 6.09 -9.69 9.57
CA MET A 275 4.83 -9.86 8.81
C MET A 275 5.00 -10.75 7.59
N CYS A 276 6.20 -10.74 7.00
CA CYS A 276 6.54 -11.57 5.85
C CYS A 276 7.35 -12.82 6.23
N HIS A 277 8.12 -12.76 7.31
CA HIS A 277 9.04 -13.81 7.73
C HIS A 277 8.52 -14.66 8.90
N GLY A 278 7.43 -14.25 9.55
CA GLY A 278 6.92 -14.88 10.77
C GLY A 278 7.67 -14.43 12.03
N PRO A 279 7.22 -14.85 13.23
CA PRO A 279 7.76 -14.39 14.51
C PRO A 279 9.24 -14.78 14.68
N GLY A 280 10.09 -13.79 15.03
CA GLY A 280 11.55 -13.90 15.00
C GLY A 280 12.21 -14.44 16.28
N SER A 281 11.49 -14.52 17.41
CA SER A 281 12.13 -14.86 18.69
C SER A 281 12.87 -16.20 18.69
N ALA A 282 12.27 -17.25 18.10
CA ALA A 282 12.89 -18.57 18.02
C ALA A 282 14.16 -18.59 17.15
N HIS A 283 14.18 -17.79 16.06
CA HIS A 283 15.35 -17.60 15.21
C HIS A 283 16.50 -16.93 15.98
N ILE A 284 16.22 -15.85 16.70
CA ILE A 284 17.21 -15.12 17.51
C ILE A 284 17.76 -16.00 18.64
N LEU A 285 16.89 -16.70 19.37
CA LEU A 285 17.31 -17.62 20.43
C LEU A 285 18.13 -18.79 19.89
N GLY A 286 17.83 -19.26 18.69
CA GLY A 286 18.56 -20.28 17.96
C GLY A 286 19.91 -19.83 17.39
N GLY A 287 20.31 -18.58 17.59
CA GLY A 287 21.58 -18.06 17.08
C GLY A 287 21.55 -17.72 15.59
N GLY A 288 20.37 -17.39 15.06
CA GLY A 288 20.19 -17.12 13.63
C GLY A 288 19.90 -18.38 12.81
N ASP A 289 19.38 -19.44 13.44
CA ASP A 289 19.01 -20.68 12.75
C ASP A 289 17.95 -20.44 11.67
N PRO A 290 18.28 -20.58 10.36
CA PRO A 290 17.38 -20.28 9.27
C PRO A 290 16.17 -21.24 9.20
N ALA A 291 16.20 -22.38 9.89
CA ALA A 291 15.07 -23.29 9.98
C ALA A 291 13.94 -22.78 10.88
N LYS A 292 14.21 -21.76 11.68
CA LYS A 292 13.27 -21.18 12.66
C LYS A 292 12.63 -19.89 12.19
N ILE A 293 12.77 -19.56 10.92
CA ILE A 293 12.15 -18.39 10.29
C ILE A 293 11.84 -18.68 8.83
N VAL A 294 10.79 -18.08 8.32
CA VAL A 294 10.42 -18.28 6.92
C VAL A 294 11.24 -17.36 6.01
N ASN A 295 11.75 -17.91 4.91
CA ASN A 295 12.27 -17.12 3.81
C ASN A 295 11.33 -17.26 2.61
N PRO A 296 10.51 -16.24 2.29
CA PRO A 296 9.56 -16.30 1.17
C PRO A 296 10.19 -16.64 -0.18
N ALA A 297 11.45 -16.24 -0.40
CA ALA A 297 12.16 -16.55 -1.65
C ALA A 297 12.42 -18.05 -1.88
N LYS A 298 12.37 -18.84 -0.81
CA LYS A 298 12.56 -20.31 -0.87
C LYS A 298 11.23 -21.08 -0.96
N LEU A 299 10.10 -20.37 -0.90
CA LEU A 299 8.78 -20.98 -1.00
C LEU A 299 8.37 -21.18 -2.46
N PRO A 300 7.52 -22.17 -2.75
CA PRO A 300 6.80 -22.27 -4.02
C PRO A 300 6.01 -20.98 -4.29
N ALA A 301 5.79 -20.62 -5.55
CA ALA A 301 5.15 -19.35 -5.94
C ALA A 301 3.77 -19.15 -5.27
N ASP A 302 2.98 -20.21 -5.13
CA ASP A 302 1.68 -20.15 -4.45
C ASP A 302 1.83 -19.64 -3.01
N LYS A 303 2.72 -20.28 -2.24
CA LYS A 303 2.99 -19.94 -0.83
C LYS A 303 3.70 -18.59 -0.68
N ALA A 304 4.59 -18.26 -1.60
CA ALA A 304 5.29 -16.99 -1.63
C ALA A 304 4.33 -15.82 -1.83
N ASN A 305 3.36 -15.97 -2.75
CA ASN A 305 2.35 -14.96 -3.03
C ASN A 305 1.32 -14.79 -1.89
N GLU A 306 1.02 -15.84 -1.12
CA GLU A 306 0.18 -15.76 0.07
C GLU A 306 0.71 -14.74 1.09
N VAL A 307 2.03 -14.56 1.19
CA VAL A 307 2.66 -13.59 2.09
C VAL A 307 2.20 -12.16 1.77
N CYS A 308 2.15 -11.81 0.49
CA CYS A 308 1.63 -10.52 0.03
C CYS A 308 0.09 -10.50 0.09
N GLY A 309 -0.54 -11.60 -0.29
CA GLY A 309 -1.99 -11.79 -0.32
C GLY A 309 -2.67 -11.61 1.04
N ARG A 310 -1.94 -11.78 2.14
CA ARG A 310 -2.43 -11.48 3.48
C ARG A 310 -2.99 -10.06 3.61
N CYS A 311 -2.35 -9.09 2.95
CA CYS A 311 -2.72 -7.67 3.01
C CYS A 311 -3.23 -7.13 1.67
N HIS A 312 -2.66 -7.58 0.55
CA HIS A 312 -3.03 -7.13 -0.79
C HIS A 312 -4.21 -7.91 -1.38
N ASN A 313 -5.18 -8.27 -0.53
CA ASN A 313 -6.42 -8.95 -0.89
C ASN A 313 -7.61 -8.34 -0.14
N ARG A 314 -8.77 -8.27 -0.78
CA ARG A 314 -10.00 -7.73 -0.17
C ARG A 314 -10.87 -8.89 0.31
N VAL A 315 -10.91 -9.06 1.62
CA VAL A 315 -11.47 -10.26 2.25
C VAL A 315 -12.23 -9.93 3.54
N ARG A 316 -12.88 -10.95 4.07
CA ARG A 316 -13.43 -10.98 5.43
C ARG A 316 -12.90 -12.19 6.18
N SER A 317 -12.71 -12.04 7.48
CA SER A 317 -12.35 -13.12 8.39
C SER A 317 -13.38 -14.27 8.37
N VAL A 318 -13.01 -15.40 8.88
CA VAL A 318 -13.89 -16.58 8.99
C VAL A 318 -13.98 -17.05 10.45
N PRO A 319 -15.09 -17.65 10.87
CA PRO A 319 -16.33 -17.88 10.12
C PRO A 319 -17.29 -16.68 10.13
N ASN A 320 -17.11 -15.68 11.02
CA ASN A 320 -18.13 -14.66 11.32
C ASN A 320 -18.07 -13.42 10.42
N LYS A 321 -17.02 -13.26 9.60
CA LYS A 321 -16.81 -12.13 8.70
C LYS A 321 -16.68 -10.76 9.41
N THR A 322 -16.24 -10.75 10.66
CA THR A 322 -16.14 -9.56 11.51
C THR A 322 -15.04 -8.61 11.06
N TYR A 323 -13.88 -9.16 10.66
CA TYR A 323 -12.67 -8.41 10.34
C TYR A 323 -12.41 -8.35 8.83
N ALA A 324 -11.84 -7.25 8.36
CA ALA A 324 -11.56 -7.01 6.94
C ALA A 324 -10.18 -7.54 6.50
N TRP A 325 -9.72 -8.65 7.05
CA TRP A 325 -8.43 -9.28 6.79
C TRP A 325 -8.47 -10.78 7.12
N PRO A 326 -7.51 -11.61 6.64
CA PRO A 326 -7.48 -13.05 6.88
C PRO A 326 -7.29 -13.40 8.36
N TYR A 327 -8.29 -14.04 8.97
CA TYR A 327 -8.30 -14.32 10.39
C TYR A 327 -9.38 -15.33 10.78
N HIS A 328 -9.06 -16.21 11.72
CA HIS A 328 -10.06 -17.03 12.37
C HIS A 328 -10.63 -16.28 13.59
N ASP A 329 -11.77 -15.66 13.39
CA ASP A 329 -12.36 -14.73 14.34
C ASP A 329 -13.11 -15.39 15.51
N ASP A 330 -13.34 -16.69 15.46
CA ASP A 330 -13.87 -17.50 16.55
C ASP A 330 -12.75 -17.94 17.52
N THR A 331 -11.61 -18.34 16.99
CA THR A 331 -10.47 -18.90 17.75
C THR A 331 -9.36 -17.92 18.05
N ASN A 332 -9.45 -16.65 17.56
CA ASN A 332 -8.40 -15.64 17.69
C ASN A 332 -7.07 -16.10 17.06
N THR A 333 -7.15 -16.69 15.87
CA THR A 333 -5.96 -17.23 15.20
C THR A 333 -5.62 -16.40 13.98
N GLN A 334 -4.42 -15.79 13.97
CA GLN A 334 -3.88 -15.11 12.81
C GLN A 334 -3.14 -16.09 11.90
N TRP A 335 -3.19 -15.81 10.59
CA TRP A 335 -2.36 -16.53 9.63
C TRP A 335 -0.89 -16.14 9.78
N THR A 336 0.00 -17.10 9.62
CA THR A 336 1.45 -16.90 9.57
C THR A 336 2.03 -17.54 8.31
N PRO A 337 3.11 -16.97 7.73
CA PRO A 337 3.72 -17.50 6.51
C PRO A 337 4.10 -18.97 6.60
N ASN A 338 3.87 -19.69 5.51
CA ASN A 338 4.22 -21.11 5.34
C ASN A 338 3.56 -22.08 6.36
N THR A 339 2.39 -21.70 6.86
CA THR A 339 1.55 -22.61 7.65
C THR A 339 0.39 -23.14 6.79
N GLU A 340 -0.82 -23.11 7.30
CA GLU A 340 -2.02 -23.45 6.55
C GLU A 340 -2.21 -22.55 5.33
N PRO A 341 -2.95 -22.98 4.28
CA PRO A 341 -3.26 -22.12 3.15
C PRO A 341 -3.96 -20.84 3.60
N LEU A 342 -3.52 -19.68 3.09
CA LEU A 342 -4.12 -18.39 3.42
C LEU A 342 -5.65 -18.38 3.16
N ALA A 343 -6.08 -19.08 2.12
CA ALA A 343 -7.50 -19.16 1.73
C ALA A 343 -8.41 -19.76 2.81
N THR A 344 -7.88 -20.51 3.78
CA THR A 344 -8.66 -21.05 4.89
C THR A 344 -8.98 -19.99 5.95
N TYR A 345 -8.31 -18.85 5.93
CA TYR A 345 -8.47 -17.75 6.90
C TYR A 345 -9.41 -16.63 6.44
N PHE A 346 -9.98 -16.74 5.24
CA PHE A 346 -10.86 -15.68 4.75
C PHE A 346 -12.00 -16.15 3.85
N ALA A 347 -13.03 -15.32 3.78
CA ALA A 347 -14.02 -15.31 2.73
C ALA A 347 -13.77 -14.11 1.81
N ASN A 348 -13.90 -14.30 0.50
CA ASN A 348 -13.75 -13.22 -0.48
C ASN A 348 -14.77 -12.11 -0.25
N ASN A 349 -14.32 -10.89 -0.38
CA ASN A 349 -15.13 -9.67 -0.32
C ASN A 349 -14.75 -8.74 -1.50
N ASN A 350 -14.48 -9.35 -2.66
CA ASN A 350 -14.05 -8.62 -3.84
C ASN A 350 -15.10 -7.60 -4.28
N SER A 351 -14.64 -6.41 -4.61
CA SER A 351 -15.43 -5.39 -5.26
C SER A 351 -14.95 -5.30 -6.71
N LEU A 352 -15.77 -5.78 -7.64
CA LEU A 352 -15.38 -5.97 -9.03
C LEU A 352 -16.23 -5.09 -9.95
N TRP A 353 -15.66 -4.73 -11.09
CA TRP A 353 -16.41 -4.17 -12.19
C TRP A 353 -17.42 -5.21 -12.74
N PRO A 354 -18.38 -4.78 -13.58
CA PRO A 354 -19.42 -5.68 -14.08
C PRO A 354 -18.93 -6.91 -14.85
N ASP A 355 -17.68 -6.96 -15.27
CA ASP A 355 -17.09 -8.15 -15.91
C ASP A 355 -16.86 -9.30 -14.90
N GLY A 356 -17.00 -9.05 -13.60
CA GLY A 356 -16.78 -10.03 -12.54
C GLY A 356 -15.32 -10.43 -12.30
N GLU A 357 -14.38 -9.76 -12.94
CA GLU A 357 -12.95 -10.11 -12.92
C GLU A 357 -12.05 -8.94 -12.53
N THR A 358 -12.31 -7.76 -13.07
CA THR A 358 -11.49 -6.55 -12.88
C THR A 358 -11.85 -5.88 -11.58
N SER A 359 -10.85 -5.54 -10.77
CA SER A 359 -11.05 -4.89 -9.48
C SER A 359 -11.63 -3.49 -9.64
N TYR A 360 -12.70 -3.21 -8.88
CA TYR A 360 -13.29 -1.88 -8.76
C TYR A 360 -12.63 -1.05 -7.65
N GLU A 361 -12.28 -1.69 -6.52
CA GLU A 361 -11.65 -1.03 -5.38
C GLU A 361 -10.25 -1.58 -5.12
N HIS A 362 -9.47 -0.84 -4.32
CA HIS A 362 -8.11 -1.16 -3.90
C HIS A 362 -7.98 -2.50 -3.13
N ASN A 363 -6.74 -2.91 -2.87
CA ASN A 363 -6.36 -4.13 -2.13
C ASN A 363 -6.86 -5.43 -2.75
N GLN A 364 -6.81 -5.57 -4.08
CA GLN A 364 -7.21 -6.81 -4.76
C GLN A 364 -6.12 -7.37 -5.68
N HIS A 365 -4.89 -6.86 -5.55
CA HIS A 365 -3.75 -7.24 -6.40
C HIS A 365 -3.47 -8.73 -6.38
N TYR A 366 -3.57 -9.37 -5.19
CA TYR A 366 -3.35 -10.80 -5.03
C TYR A 366 -4.38 -11.62 -5.80
N SER A 367 -5.66 -11.33 -5.64
CA SER A 367 -6.72 -12.05 -6.35
C SER A 367 -6.66 -11.86 -7.88
N GLU A 368 -6.22 -10.70 -8.36
CA GLU A 368 -5.98 -10.45 -9.78
C GLU A 368 -4.76 -11.22 -10.29
N MET A 369 -3.64 -11.15 -9.54
CA MET A 369 -2.40 -11.85 -9.90
C MET A 369 -2.62 -13.36 -10.05
N LEU A 370 -3.39 -13.99 -9.13
CA LEU A 370 -3.69 -15.42 -9.20
C LEU A 370 -4.45 -15.82 -10.48
N ARG A 371 -5.17 -14.89 -11.09
CA ARG A 371 -5.90 -15.11 -12.36
C ARG A 371 -5.09 -14.67 -13.59
N SER A 372 -3.99 -13.96 -13.39
CA SER A 372 -3.17 -13.42 -14.47
C SER A 372 -2.40 -14.51 -15.24
N PRO A 373 -2.06 -14.29 -16.51
CA PRO A 373 -1.17 -15.18 -17.25
C PRO A 373 0.19 -15.38 -16.58
N HIS A 374 0.67 -14.42 -15.81
CA HIS A 374 1.94 -14.53 -15.08
C HIS A 374 1.89 -15.56 -13.95
N PHE A 375 0.72 -15.88 -13.43
CA PHE A 375 0.59 -16.90 -12.40
C PHE A 375 -0.02 -18.21 -12.91
N THR A 376 -0.89 -18.15 -13.90
CA THR A 376 -1.53 -19.35 -14.50
C THR A 376 -0.64 -20.05 -15.52
N ASN A 377 0.49 -19.47 -15.89
CA ASN A 377 1.48 -20.11 -16.75
C ASN A 377 1.98 -21.41 -16.13
N PRO A 378 1.81 -22.56 -16.80
CA PRO A 378 2.22 -23.85 -16.26
C PRO A 378 3.75 -24.00 -16.15
N ASP A 379 4.50 -23.31 -16.98
CA ASP A 379 5.97 -23.45 -17.05
C ASP A 379 6.67 -22.58 -16.01
N GLN A 380 6.13 -21.40 -15.71
CA GLN A 380 6.73 -20.46 -14.76
C GLN A 380 5.68 -19.57 -14.11
N LYS A 381 5.35 -19.84 -12.86
CA LYS A 381 4.53 -18.95 -12.02
C LYS A 381 5.39 -17.84 -11.44
N LEU A 382 5.00 -16.58 -11.66
CA LEU A 382 5.68 -15.45 -11.06
C LEU A 382 5.23 -15.21 -9.62
N ARG A 383 6.16 -14.67 -8.85
CA ARG A 383 5.94 -14.21 -7.48
C ARG A 383 5.85 -12.68 -7.47
N CYS A 384 5.16 -12.11 -6.51
CA CYS A 384 5.04 -10.65 -6.36
C CYS A 384 6.41 -9.97 -6.34
N PHE A 385 7.37 -10.57 -5.65
CA PHE A 385 8.72 -10.02 -5.55
C PHE A 385 9.64 -10.34 -6.76
N ASP A 386 9.14 -10.99 -7.80
CA ASP A 386 9.83 -11.01 -9.09
C ASP A 386 9.74 -9.65 -9.80
N CYS A 387 8.80 -8.78 -9.36
CA CYS A 387 8.64 -7.40 -9.84
C CYS A 387 8.84 -6.35 -8.75
N HIS A 388 8.58 -6.67 -7.47
CA HIS A 388 8.63 -5.75 -6.34
C HIS A 388 9.71 -6.12 -5.33
N ASP A 389 10.39 -5.11 -4.76
CA ASP A 389 11.34 -5.32 -3.66
C ASP A 389 10.79 -4.70 -2.36
N PRO A 390 10.28 -5.51 -1.42
CA PRO A 390 9.73 -5.00 -0.17
C PRO A 390 10.80 -4.46 0.80
N HIS A 391 12.09 -4.64 0.51
CA HIS A 391 13.18 -4.26 1.40
C HIS A 391 13.73 -2.85 1.13
N GLN A 392 13.28 -2.17 0.08
CA GLN A 392 13.73 -0.82 -0.25
C GLN A 392 12.67 -0.02 -1.01
N GLN A 393 12.75 1.30 -0.88
CA GLN A 393 11.89 2.25 -1.60
C GLN A 393 12.67 2.91 -2.73
N ALA A 394 13.04 2.13 -3.74
CA ALA A 394 13.76 2.65 -4.90
C ALA A 394 12.87 3.55 -5.79
N ASN A 395 11.56 3.34 -5.74
CA ASN A 395 10.54 4.09 -6.48
C ASN A 395 9.17 3.93 -5.80
N ALA A 396 8.17 4.66 -6.27
CA ALA A 396 6.84 4.72 -5.65
C ALA A 396 6.15 3.36 -5.48
N ALA A 397 6.36 2.43 -6.42
CA ALA A 397 5.75 1.10 -6.43
C ALA A 397 6.68 0.00 -5.90
N GLN A 398 7.83 0.33 -5.34
CA GLN A 398 8.84 -0.64 -4.89
C GLN A 398 9.26 -1.64 -5.98
N ILE A 399 9.36 -1.20 -7.24
CA ILE A 399 9.84 -2.03 -8.33
C ILE A 399 11.30 -2.41 -8.07
N ILE A 400 11.66 -3.67 -8.29
CA ILE A 400 13.04 -4.14 -8.17
C ILE A 400 13.98 -3.24 -9.00
N PRO A 401 15.15 -2.86 -8.47
CA PRO A 401 16.04 -1.93 -9.17
C PRO A 401 16.78 -2.57 -10.34
N GLN A 402 16.91 -3.90 -10.32
CA GLN A 402 17.60 -4.65 -11.36
C GLN A 402 17.17 -6.11 -11.42
N ARG A 403 17.38 -6.74 -12.58
CA ARG A 403 17.18 -8.18 -12.81
C ARG A 403 18.33 -8.74 -13.63
N THR A 404 18.73 -9.98 -13.34
CA THR A 404 19.72 -10.69 -14.16
C THR A 404 19.02 -11.73 -15.02
N GLN A 405 19.24 -11.69 -16.35
CA GLN A 405 18.69 -12.63 -17.31
C GLN A 405 19.80 -13.07 -18.27
N GLY A 406 19.98 -14.40 -18.41
CA GLY A 406 21.02 -14.93 -19.30
C GLY A 406 22.44 -14.44 -18.98
N GLY A 407 22.73 -14.10 -17.72
CA GLY A 407 24.01 -13.51 -17.31
C GLY A 407 24.12 -11.99 -17.51
N VAL A 408 23.10 -11.34 -18.08
CA VAL A 408 23.06 -9.90 -18.27
C VAL A 408 22.27 -9.25 -17.15
N THR A 409 22.85 -8.27 -16.47
CA THR A 409 22.17 -7.48 -15.45
C THR A 409 21.53 -6.25 -16.07
N ILE A 410 20.21 -6.14 -15.92
CA ILE A 410 19.36 -5.09 -16.48
C ILE A 410 18.87 -4.19 -15.34
N ALA A 411 19.12 -2.90 -15.43
CA ALA A 411 18.49 -1.91 -14.56
C ALA A 411 17.01 -1.80 -14.95
N THR A 412 16.12 -2.09 -14.00
CA THR A 412 14.68 -2.16 -14.27
C THR A 412 13.97 -0.89 -13.85
N ARG A 413 13.09 -0.41 -14.73
CA ARG A 413 12.21 0.73 -14.49
C ARG A 413 10.88 0.50 -15.19
N GLU A 414 9.81 0.96 -14.58
CA GLU A 414 8.48 0.93 -15.21
C GLU A 414 8.41 1.94 -16.36
N GLU A 415 8.98 3.12 -16.16
CA GLU A 415 8.86 4.28 -17.05
C GLU A 415 9.42 4.03 -18.45
N ASN A 416 10.38 3.15 -18.59
CA ASN A 416 11.04 2.86 -19.85
C ASN A 416 10.87 1.41 -20.31
N ASN A 417 9.90 0.68 -19.77
CA ASN A 417 9.58 -0.71 -20.09
C ASN A 417 10.67 -1.74 -19.75
N THR A 418 11.83 -1.34 -19.19
CA THR A 418 12.92 -2.29 -18.93
C THR A 418 12.55 -3.37 -17.91
N LEU A 419 11.63 -3.10 -16.98
CA LEU A 419 11.08 -4.12 -16.10
C LEU A 419 10.42 -5.26 -16.91
N CYS A 420 9.52 -4.93 -17.80
CA CYS A 420 8.80 -5.93 -18.62
C CYS A 420 9.76 -6.62 -19.62
N LEU A 421 10.56 -5.82 -20.32
CA LEU A 421 11.53 -6.31 -21.31
C LEU A 421 12.66 -7.14 -20.68
N SER A 422 12.92 -7.02 -19.38
CA SER A 422 13.87 -7.89 -18.71
C SER A 422 13.49 -9.37 -18.73
N CYS A 423 12.22 -9.70 -19.06
CA CYS A 423 11.74 -11.06 -19.28
C CYS A 423 11.21 -11.26 -20.70
N HIS A 424 10.56 -10.24 -21.28
CA HIS A 424 9.88 -10.37 -22.58
C HIS A 424 10.81 -10.13 -23.79
N ALA A 425 12.04 -9.63 -23.60
CA ALA A 425 13.02 -9.59 -24.68
C ALA A 425 13.26 -10.99 -25.28
N THR A 426 13.52 -11.06 -26.56
CA THR A 426 13.71 -12.29 -27.36
C THR A 426 12.45 -13.14 -27.58
N HIS A 427 11.27 -12.71 -27.11
CA HIS A 427 10.03 -13.48 -27.18
C HIS A 427 8.92 -12.75 -27.94
N GLY A 428 8.14 -13.48 -28.70
CA GLY A 428 6.96 -12.96 -29.41
C GLY A 428 7.25 -11.70 -30.21
N PRO A 429 6.48 -10.62 -30.02
CA PRO A 429 6.69 -9.37 -30.77
C PRO A 429 8.02 -8.67 -30.45
N PHE A 430 8.70 -9.09 -29.39
CA PHE A 430 9.99 -8.51 -28.94
C PHE A 430 11.20 -9.37 -29.29
N ALA A 431 11.07 -10.29 -30.26
CA ALA A 431 12.15 -11.20 -30.68
C ALA A 431 13.42 -10.47 -31.17
N ALA A 432 13.29 -9.24 -31.65
CA ALA A 432 14.40 -8.41 -32.09
C ALA A 432 15.13 -7.66 -30.96
N ILE A 433 14.58 -7.67 -29.73
CA ILE A 433 15.17 -7.01 -28.56
C ILE A 433 15.99 -8.05 -27.81
N THR A 434 17.29 -7.78 -27.56
CA THR A 434 18.14 -8.67 -26.76
C THR A 434 18.28 -8.15 -25.32
N PRO A 435 18.63 -9.03 -24.34
CA PRO A 435 18.91 -8.60 -22.96
C PRO A 435 20.00 -7.52 -22.89
N GLU A 436 21.02 -7.58 -23.75
CA GLU A 436 22.10 -6.59 -23.82
C GLU A 436 21.59 -5.23 -24.30
N MET A 437 20.64 -5.21 -25.26
CA MET A 437 19.99 -3.97 -25.69
C MET A 437 19.23 -3.34 -24.53
N VAL A 438 18.51 -4.14 -23.74
CA VAL A 438 17.75 -3.66 -22.58
C VAL A 438 18.69 -3.18 -21.48
N ALA A 439 19.80 -3.89 -21.22
CA ALA A 439 20.80 -3.47 -20.24
C ALA A 439 21.48 -2.14 -20.62
N ASN A 440 21.64 -1.89 -21.91
CA ASN A 440 22.17 -0.65 -22.47
C ASN A 440 21.05 0.22 -23.08
N TYR A 441 19.95 0.36 -22.33
CA TYR A 441 18.71 0.98 -22.80
C TYR A 441 18.92 2.36 -23.43
N GLU A 442 19.68 3.24 -22.82
CA GLU A 442 19.88 4.61 -23.30
C GLU A 442 20.51 4.66 -24.70
N THR A 443 21.41 3.73 -24.99
CA THR A 443 22.05 3.60 -26.31
C THR A 443 21.11 2.98 -27.34
N ASN A 444 20.26 2.03 -26.92
CA ASN A 444 19.38 1.26 -27.79
C ASN A 444 17.92 1.78 -27.78
N ARG A 445 17.67 2.92 -27.15
CA ARG A 445 16.32 3.45 -26.89
C ARG A 445 15.47 3.56 -28.17
N THR A 446 16.03 3.99 -29.26
CA THR A 446 15.32 4.10 -30.53
C THR A 446 14.96 2.72 -31.08
N ALA A 447 15.91 1.81 -31.16
CA ALA A 447 15.66 0.46 -31.70
C ALA A 447 14.62 -0.33 -30.85
N ILE A 448 14.71 -0.22 -29.51
CA ILE A 448 13.72 -0.78 -28.61
C ILE A 448 12.35 -0.11 -28.82
N GLY A 449 12.37 1.22 -28.95
CA GLY A 449 11.17 2.04 -29.16
C GLY A 449 10.43 1.68 -30.45
N ASP A 450 11.13 1.42 -31.54
CA ASP A 450 10.54 1.02 -32.82
C ASP A 450 9.80 -0.33 -32.69
N VAL A 451 10.42 -1.31 -32.04
CA VAL A 451 9.78 -2.62 -31.79
C VAL A 451 8.57 -2.50 -30.87
N VAL A 452 8.67 -1.72 -29.79
CA VAL A 452 7.56 -1.49 -28.87
C VAL A 452 6.42 -0.74 -29.58
N SER A 453 6.74 0.25 -30.41
CA SER A 453 5.75 1.01 -31.20
C SER A 453 5.03 0.11 -32.19
N ALA A 454 5.74 -0.79 -32.85
CA ALA A 454 5.14 -1.76 -33.78
C ALA A 454 4.16 -2.70 -33.06
N HIS A 455 4.49 -3.16 -31.85
CA HIS A 455 3.57 -3.95 -31.03
C HIS A 455 2.37 -3.15 -30.51
N ALA A 456 2.63 -1.96 -29.99
CA ALA A 456 1.60 -1.16 -29.33
C ALA A 456 0.74 -0.35 -30.31
N HIS A 457 1.19 -0.20 -31.55
CA HIS A 457 0.63 0.73 -32.55
C HIS A 457 0.50 2.18 -32.01
N HIS A 458 1.36 2.54 -31.07
CA HIS A 458 1.49 3.89 -30.51
C HIS A 458 2.95 4.32 -30.63
N PRO A 459 3.22 5.57 -31.03
CA PRO A 459 4.58 6.03 -31.16
C PRO A 459 5.27 6.02 -29.81
N TYR A 460 6.42 5.41 -29.76
CA TYR A 460 7.34 5.48 -28.65
C TYR A 460 8.14 6.78 -28.78
N GLY A 461 7.79 7.78 -28.01
CA GLY A 461 8.49 9.05 -28.08
C GLY A 461 9.93 8.91 -27.61
N ALA A 462 10.88 8.97 -28.55
CA ALA A 462 12.31 8.85 -28.27
C ALA A 462 12.82 9.90 -27.27
N GLU A 463 12.13 11.03 -27.16
CA GLU A 463 12.50 12.15 -26.26
C GLU A 463 11.92 12.02 -24.85
N ARG A 464 10.99 11.10 -24.62
CA ARG A 464 10.36 10.89 -23.32
C ARG A 464 10.63 9.47 -22.86
N SER A 465 11.26 9.35 -21.69
CA SER A 465 11.47 8.05 -21.02
C SER A 465 10.19 7.23 -20.87
N MET A 466 9.05 7.87 -21.02
CA MET A 466 7.76 7.27 -20.81
C MET A 466 7.02 6.92 -22.08
N GLY A 467 7.31 7.49 -23.25
CA GLY A 467 6.59 7.27 -24.49
C GLY A 467 5.08 7.01 -24.31
N LEU A 468 4.29 7.12 -25.34
CA LEU A 468 2.88 6.69 -25.26
C LEU A 468 2.73 5.16 -25.15
N ALA A 469 3.78 4.41 -25.51
CA ALA A 469 3.79 2.94 -25.55
C ALA A 469 4.39 2.30 -24.29
N ARG A 470 3.92 2.69 -23.09
CA ARG A 470 4.23 1.97 -21.86
C ARG A 470 3.48 0.64 -21.81
N CYS A 471 4.18 -0.43 -21.47
CA CYS A 471 3.54 -1.74 -21.26
C CYS A 471 2.43 -1.66 -20.21
N THR A 472 2.68 -1.00 -19.09
CA THR A 472 1.71 -0.82 -18.00
C THR A 472 0.48 -0.03 -18.40
N SER A 473 0.58 0.89 -19.36
CA SER A 473 -0.56 1.69 -19.82
C SER A 473 -1.69 0.82 -20.40
N CYS A 474 -1.33 -0.27 -21.07
CA CYS A 474 -2.30 -1.19 -21.67
C CYS A 474 -2.52 -2.45 -20.84
N HIS A 475 -1.43 -3.07 -20.37
CA HIS A 475 -1.48 -4.37 -19.70
C HIS A 475 -1.80 -4.26 -18.20
N MET A 476 -1.53 -3.12 -17.57
CA MET A 476 -1.83 -2.86 -16.16
C MET A 476 -2.47 -1.47 -16.00
N PRO A 477 -3.59 -1.18 -16.71
CA PRO A 477 -4.21 0.13 -16.63
C PRO A 477 -4.69 0.44 -15.22
N ARG A 478 -4.79 1.73 -14.89
CA ARG A 478 -5.33 2.19 -13.61
C ARG A 478 -6.85 2.17 -13.67
N VAL A 479 -7.46 1.12 -13.17
CA VAL A 479 -8.91 0.88 -13.26
C VAL A 479 -9.58 0.70 -11.90
N ALA A 480 -8.81 0.51 -10.84
CA ALA A 480 -9.36 0.38 -9.50
C ALA A 480 -9.27 1.71 -8.72
N ALA A 481 -10.29 1.97 -7.93
CA ALA A 481 -10.37 3.15 -7.08
C ALA A 481 -9.69 2.92 -5.73
N ALA A 482 -9.04 3.97 -5.22
CA ALA A 482 -8.64 4.07 -3.82
C ALA A 482 -9.34 5.28 -3.20
N GLU A 483 -8.69 6.45 -3.22
CA GLU A 483 -9.30 7.71 -2.78
C GLU A 483 -10.04 8.40 -3.92
N HIS A 484 -9.60 8.16 -5.13
CA HIS A 484 -10.28 8.58 -6.35
C HIS A 484 -10.32 7.42 -7.35
N GLU A 485 -11.16 7.57 -8.34
CA GLU A 485 -11.26 6.65 -9.45
C GLU A 485 -9.94 6.59 -10.22
N SER A 486 -9.61 5.42 -10.76
CA SER A 486 -8.40 5.22 -11.58
C SER A 486 -7.07 5.44 -10.83
N ALA A 487 -7.05 5.10 -9.54
CA ALA A 487 -5.87 5.24 -8.68
C ALA A 487 -4.88 4.09 -8.79
N ILE A 488 -5.40 2.87 -8.92
CA ILE A 488 -4.64 1.63 -8.72
C ILE A 488 -4.54 0.85 -10.03
N HIS A 489 -3.33 0.39 -10.33
CA HIS A 489 -3.06 -0.52 -11.44
C HIS A 489 -3.66 -1.90 -11.21
N THR A 490 -4.36 -2.44 -12.21
CA THR A 490 -4.75 -3.85 -12.20
C THR A 490 -3.54 -4.76 -12.33
N HIS A 491 -3.60 -5.92 -11.68
CA HIS A 491 -2.58 -6.98 -11.78
C HIS A 491 -3.05 -8.19 -12.58
N GLN A 492 -4.11 -8.05 -13.36
CA GLN A 492 -4.51 -9.07 -14.32
C GLN A 492 -3.52 -9.23 -15.47
N VAL A 493 -2.74 -8.17 -15.75
CA VAL A 493 -1.73 -8.10 -16.82
C VAL A 493 -2.30 -8.42 -18.20
N ILE A 494 -3.58 -8.12 -18.39
CA ILE A 494 -4.34 -8.29 -19.62
C ILE A 494 -4.96 -6.93 -19.98
N PRO A 495 -4.78 -6.46 -21.23
CA PRO A 495 -5.43 -5.24 -21.68
C PRO A 495 -6.96 -5.30 -21.52
N GLN A 496 -7.54 -4.20 -21.03
CA GLN A 496 -8.99 -4.04 -20.94
C GLN A 496 -9.46 -3.31 -22.21
N PRO A 497 -10.09 -4.01 -23.20
CA PRO A 497 -10.42 -3.40 -24.48
C PRO A 497 -11.60 -2.42 -24.36
N PRO A 498 -11.73 -1.45 -25.28
CA PRO A 498 -12.83 -0.48 -25.31
C PRO A 498 -14.21 -1.12 -25.36
N GLU A 499 -14.32 -2.34 -25.94
CA GLU A 499 -15.54 -3.12 -25.98
C GLU A 499 -16.16 -3.34 -24.60
N LYS A 500 -15.34 -3.50 -23.54
CA LYS A 500 -15.85 -3.68 -22.17
C LYS A 500 -16.66 -2.46 -21.71
N THR A 501 -16.23 -1.24 -22.03
CA THR A 501 -17.00 -0.04 -21.71
C THR A 501 -18.37 -0.06 -22.40
N LEU A 502 -18.43 -0.47 -23.65
CA LEU A 502 -19.68 -0.53 -24.42
C LEU A 502 -20.60 -1.66 -23.95
N LYS A 503 -20.04 -2.85 -23.70
CA LYS A 503 -20.77 -4.04 -23.30
C LYS A 503 -21.52 -3.89 -21.97
N TYR A 504 -20.93 -3.19 -21.03
CA TYR A 504 -21.44 -3.09 -19.67
C TYR A 504 -22.20 -1.80 -19.35
N GLN A 505 -22.67 -1.07 -20.36
CA GLN A 505 -23.40 0.19 -20.19
C GLN A 505 -24.64 0.04 -19.29
N ALA A 506 -25.41 -1.02 -19.47
CA ALA A 506 -26.62 -1.28 -18.67
C ALA A 506 -26.31 -1.59 -17.19
N GLN A 507 -25.08 -1.95 -16.84
CA GLN A 507 -24.61 -2.27 -15.50
C GLN A 507 -23.82 -1.11 -14.86
N GLY A 508 -23.89 0.11 -15.42
CA GLY A 508 -23.15 1.27 -14.90
C GLY A 508 -21.86 1.58 -15.65
N GLY A 509 -21.54 0.83 -16.71
CA GLY A 509 -20.31 0.96 -17.47
C GLY A 509 -19.08 0.40 -16.74
N MET A 510 -17.95 0.37 -17.43
CA MET A 510 -16.66 0.04 -16.80
C MET A 510 -15.50 0.66 -17.59
N PRO A 511 -14.32 0.83 -16.97
CA PRO A 511 -13.15 1.35 -17.64
C PRO A 511 -12.62 0.41 -18.74
N ASN A 512 -11.91 1.00 -19.68
CA ASN A 512 -11.03 0.31 -20.61
C ASN A 512 -9.61 0.89 -20.51
N ALA A 513 -8.60 0.14 -20.92
CA ALA A 513 -7.20 0.54 -20.79
C ALA A 513 -6.89 1.86 -21.52
N CYS A 514 -7.44 2.05 -22.72
CA CYS A 514 -7.19 3.23 -23.53
C CYS A 514 -7.68 4.51 -22.85
N ALA A 515 -8.94 4.50 -22.42
CA ALA A 515 -9.56 5.66 -21.79
C ALA A 515 -9.02 5.89 -20.37
N ALA A 516 -8.87 4.83 -19.55
CA ALA A 516 -8.40 4.95 -18.19
C ALA A 516 -6.99 5.55 -18.09
N THR A 517 -6.12 5.26 -19.05
CA THR A 517 -4.73 5.73 -19.02
C THR A 517 -4.53 7.07 -19.74
N CYS A 518 -5.12 7.24 -20.93
CA CYS A 518 -4.80 8.37 -21.80
C CYS A 518 -6.02 9.07 -22.39
N HIS A 519 -6.94 8.34 -23.01
CA HIS A 519 -7.98 8.96 -23.83
C HIS A 519 -9.13 9.56 -23.01
N ARG A 520 -9.34 9.13 -21.79
CA ARG A 520 -10.35 9.73 -20.89
C ARG A 520 -9.95 11.12 -20.46
N GLU A 521 -8.68 11.35 -20.14
CA GLU A 521 -8.19 12.69 -19.80
C GLU A 521 -8.32 13.65 -20.98
N GLN A 522 -8.03 13.21 -22.20
CA GLN A 522 -8.23 14.01 -23.41
C GLN A 522 -9.70 14.39 -23.64
N VAL A 523 -10.61 13.54 -23.24
CA VAL A 523 -12.05 13.81 -23.34
C VAL A 523 -12.55 14.72 -22.23
N ASN A 524 -11.93 14.67 -21.08
CA ASN A 524 -12.31 15.43 -19.88
C ASN A 524 -11.46 16.67 -19.61
N LEU A 525 -10.58 17.07 -20.54
CA LEU A 525 -9.69 18.22 -20.40
C LEU A 525 -10.40 19.57 -20.27
N TRP A 526 -11.67 19.62 -20.51
CA TRP A 526 -12.42 20.85 -20.70
C TRP A 526 -13.02 21.43 -19.42
N GLY A 527 -12.38 21.28 -18.27
CA GLY A 527 -12.85 21.94 -17.07
C GLY A 527 -12.75 21.13 -15.80
N TYR A 528 -12.13 19.98 -15.84
CA TYR A 528 -11.99 19.13 -14.67
C TYR A 528 -10.62 19.35 -14.03
N GLY A 529 -10.52 20.40 -13.21
CA GLY A 529 -9.32 20.68 -12.42
C GLY A 529 -9.09 19.71 -11.26
N VAL A 530 -10.03 18.78 -10.99
CA VAL A 530 -9.96 17.84 -9.87
C VAL A 530 -10.10 16.41 -10.39
N LYS A 531 -9.14 15.57 -10.11
CA LYS A 531 -9.10 14.16 -10.53
C LYS A 531 -10.29 13.32 -10.02
N THR A 532 -11.06 13.81 -9.09
CA THR A 532 -12.26 13.17 -8.53
C THR A 532 -13.53 13.36 -9.35
N ASP A 533 -13.51 14.26 -10.34
CA ASP A 533 -14.69 14.67 -11.10
C ASP A 533 -14.76 14.03 -12.49
N PHE A 534 -14.27 12.82 -12.64
CA PHE A 534 -14.39 12.08 -13.89
C PHE A 534 -15.85 11.77 -14.21
N LEU A 535 -16.21 11.98 -15.48
CA LEU A 535 -17.52 11.57 -15.97
C LEU A 535 -17.73 10.07 -15.79
N PRO A 536 -18.95 9.63 -15.41
CA PRO A 536 -19.27 8.20 -15.32
C PRO A 536 -18.97 7.46 -16.61
N TRP A 537 -18.65 6.19 -16.53
CA TRP A 537 -18.36 5.36 -17.71
C TRP A 537 -19.58 5.19 -18.63
N THR A 538 -20.77 5.50 -18.14
CA THR A 538 -22.03 5.56 -18.91
C THR A 538 -22.27 6.91 -19.58
N ASP A 539 -21.43 7.92 -19.31
CA ASP A 539 -21.58 9.23 -19.94
C ASP A 539 -21.44 9.11 -21.46
N PRO A 540 -22.30 9.80 -22.25
CA PRO A 540 -22.23 9.77 -23.71
C PRO A 540 -20.86 10.10 -24.30
N VAL A 541 -20.07 10.93 -23.62
CA VAL A 541 -18.71 11.28 -24.03
C VAL A 541 -17.78 10.06 -23.94
N ASN A 542 -17.80 9.33 -22.82
CA ASN A 542 -17.02 8.11 -22.65
C ASN A 542 -17.48 6.99 -23.58
N VAL A 543 -18.80 6.86 -23.81
CA VAL A 543 -19.36 5.91 -24.77
C VAL A 543 -18.91 6.22 -26.20
N LYS A 544 -18.98 7.48 -26.62
CA LYS A 544 -18.50 7.93 -27.92
C LYS A 544 -17.00 7.67 -28.11
N THR A 545 -16.21 7.93 -27.09
CA THR A 545 -14.77 7.66 -27.10
C THR A 545 -14.50 6.17 -27.24
N ALA A 546 -15.16 5.32 -26.43
CA ALA A 546 -15.03 3.87 -26.54
C ALA A 546 -15.43 3.35 -27.93
N THR A 547 -16.51 3.89 -28.50
CA THR A 547 -16.93 3.54 -29.89
C THR A 547 -15.84 3.87 -30.91
N LYS A 548 -15.29 5.08 -30.85
CA LYS A 548 -14.17 5.46 -31.75
C LYS A 548 -12.93 4.58 -31.55
N LEU A 549 -12.61 4.27 -30.30
CA LEU A 549 -11.48 3.39 -29.98
C LEU A 549 -11.71 1.97 -30.53
N MET A 550 -12.97 1.49 -30.60
CA MET A 550 -13.29 0.22 -31.23
C MET A 550 -13.10 0.25 -32.74
N ASP A 551 -13.43 1.37 -33.39
CA ASP A 551 -13.20 1.53 -34.83
C ASP A 551 -11.70 1.45 -35.17
N TYR A 552 -10.84 1.88 -34.27
CA TYR A 552 -9.39 1.78 -34.44
C TYR A 552 -8.82 0.47 -33.92
N TYR A 553 -9.25 -0.01 -32.77
CA TYR A 553 -8.61 -1.06 -31.97
C TYR A 553 -9.38 -2.39 -31.96
N GLY A 554 -10.60 -2.42 -32.47
CA GLY A 554 -11.36 -3.66 -32.63
C GLY A 554 -10.66 -4.65 -33.58
N PRO A 555 -11.09 -5.92 -33.63
CA PRO A 555 -10.45 -6.96 -34.43
C PRO A 555 -10.28 -6.65 -35.93
N GLN A 556 -11.11 -5.75 -36.44
CA GLN A 556 -11.07 -5.24 -37.83
C GLN A 556 -10.65 -3.76 -37.86
N GLY A 557 -10.13 -3.23 -36.75
CA GLY A 557 -9.86 -1.82 -36.60
C GLY A 557 -8.75 -1.31 -37.51
N GLN A 558 -8.87 -0.03 -37.86
CA GLN A 558 -7.90 0.66 -38.72
C GLN A 558 -6.48 0.61 -38.13
N TRP A 559 -6.35 0.52 -36.82
CA TRP A 559 -5.11 0.46 -36.08
C TRP A 559 -4.20 -0.70 -36.52
N TRP A 560 -4.77 -1.87 -36.77
CA TRP A 560 -4.06 -3.07 -37.24
C TRP A 560 -3.71 -3.05 -38.70
N GLN A 561 -4.22 -2.05 -39.44
CA GLN A 561 -4.01 -1.89 -40.88
C GLN A 561 -2.99 -0.79 -41.20
N VAL A 562 -2.57 -0.02 -40.22
CA VAL A 562 -1.59 1.06 -40.39
C VAL A 562 -0.19 0.49 -40.34
N THR A 563 0.56 0.58 -41.43
CA THR A 563 1.99 0.39 -41.45
C THR A 563 2.64 1.67 -40.87
N LEU A 564 3.30 1.57 -39.74
CA LEU A 564 4.01 2.71 -39.17
C LEU A 564 5.16 3.12 -40.11
N PRO A 565 5.41 4.43 -40.30
CA PRO A 565 6.54 4.87 -41.11
C PRO A 565 7.84 4.41 -40.45
N GLY A 566 8.61 3.58 -41.13
CA GLY A 566 9.93 3.12 -40.67
C GLY A 566 10.12 1.61 -40.58
N ASN A 567 9.16 0.78 -41.02
CA ASN A 567 9.35 -0.66 -41.24
C ASN A 567 9.64 -0.96 -42.71
#